data_4f13b33710c3d64d0ec9bd435fc20811
#
_entry.id   4f13b33710c3d64d0ec9bd435fc20811
#
_cell.length_a   1.000
_cell.length_b   1.000
_cell.length_c   1.000
_cell.angle_alpha   90.00
_cell.angle_beta   90.00
_cell.angle_gamma   90.00
#
_symmetry.space_group_name_H-M   'P 1'
#
loop_
_entity.id
_entity.type
_entity.pdbx_description
1 polymer ?
#
loop_
_entity_poly.entity_id
_entity_poly.type
_entity_poly.pdbx_seq_one_letter_code
_entity_poly.pdbx_strand_id
1 'polypeptide(L)'
;MKKRVVRKHNNSGNCFVCGINNPYGLHSRFYELEDGTMAALVTASPEHQSYPQRVHGGVITALLDETLGRAINIAEPETWAVTGDISVRFKKPVPYGEPLLVTGRITRNTRLIFNAEGGLYLSDGTLAATAQAR
;
A
#
# COMPACT_ATOMS: atom_id res chain seq x y z
N MET A 1 15.17 8.65 -6.63
CA MET A 1 15.67 7.55 -7.48
C MET A 1 14.53 7.04 -8.37
N LYS A 2 14.80 6.89 -9.64
CA LYS A 2 13.78 6.38 -10.58
C LYS A 2 13.93 4.87 -10.69
N LYS A 3 12.81 4.16 -10.52
CA LYS A 3 12.74 2.70 -10.68
C LYS A 3 11.76 2.38 -11.79
N ARG A 4 12.12 1.41 -12.62
CA ARG A 4 11.27 1.02 -13.74
C ARG A 4 10.13 0.11 -13.28
N VAL A 5 8.93 0.39 -13.78
CA VAL A 5 7.78 -0.47 -13.58
C VAL A 5 7.87 -1.62 -14.58
N VAL A 6 7.74 -2.85 -14.10
CA VAL A 6 7.75 -4.04 -14.97
C VAL A 6 6.35 -4.58 -15.22
N ARG A 7 5.40 -4.34 -14.32
CA ARG A 7 4.00 -4.78 -14.51
C ARG A 7 3.05 -3.98 -13.62
N LYS A 8 1.87 -3.67 -14.17
CA LYS A 8 0.76 -3.09 -13.41
C LYS A 8 -0.17 -4.22 -12.97
N HIS A 9 -0.58 -4.22 -11.70
CA HIS A 9 -1.54 -5.18 -11.16
C HIS A 9 -2.98 -4.78 -11.48
N ASN A 10 -3.87 -5.79 -11.57
CA ASN A 10 -5.29 -5.57 -11.77
C ASN A 10 -5.96 -5.08 -10.49
N ASN A 11 -7.04 -4.30 -10.66
CA ASN A 11 -7.85 -3.83 -9.55
C ASN A 11 -9.07 -4.74 -9.38
N SER A 12 -9.46 -4.98 -8.12
CA SER A 12 -10.73 -5.63 -7.80
C SER A 12 -11.86 -4.60 -7.83
N GLY A 13 -13.03 -4.97 -8.35
CA GLY A 13 -14.10 -4.01 -8.60
C GLY A 13 -14.55 -3.20 -7.40
N ASN A 14 -14.80 -3.86 -6.25
CA ASN A 14 -15.35 -3.20 -5.06
C ASN A 14 -14.39 -3.12 -3.88
N CYS A 15 -13.13 -3.49 -4.06
CA CYS A 15 -12.15 -3.39 -2.98
C CYS A 15 -12.04 -1.94 -2.50
N PHE A 16 -12.00 -1.73 -1.20
CA PHE A 16 -11.88 -0.39 -0.63
C PHE A 16 -10.58 0.29 -1.07
N VAL A 17 -9.49 -0.46 -1.18
CA VAL A 17 -8.17 0.10 -1.50
C VAL A 17 -7.99 0.28 -3.00
N CYS A 18 -8.33 -0.72 -3.82
CA CYS A 18 -8.03 -0.71 -5.25
C CYS A 18 -9.25 -0.75 -6.17
N GLY A 19 -10.46 -0.93 -5.62
CA GLY A 19 -11.66 -1.13 -6.44
C GLY A 19 -12.13 0.15 -7.12
N ILE A 20 -12.15 0.14 -8.45
CA ILE A 20 -12.57 1.31 -9.22
C ILE A 20 -14.09 1.55 -9.15
N ASN A 21 -14.85 0.52 -8.76
CA ASN A 21 -16.32 0.62 -8.64
C ASN A 21 -16.80 1.01 -7.25
N ASN A 22 -15.89 1.14 -6.29
CA ASN A 22 -16.27 1.58 -4.94
C ASN A 22 -16.13 3.10 -4.86
N PRO A 23 -17.25 3.86 -4.78
CA PRO A 23 -17.18 5.33 -4.82
C PRO A 23 -16.48 5.93 -3.58
N TYR A 24 -16.40 5.18 -2.49
CA TYR A 24 -15.73 5.65 -1.27
C TYR A 24 -14.30 5.11 -1.14
N GLY A 25 -13.88 4.29 -2.08
CA GLY A 25 -12.57 3.66 -2.06
C GLY A 25 -11.42 4.59 -2.41
N LEU A 26 -10.22 4.08 -2.25
CA LEU A 26 -9.00 4.84 -2.49
C LEU A 26 -8.56 4.80 -3.95
N HIS A 27 -9.05 3.84 -4.72
CA HIS A 27 -8.73 3.66 -6.13
C HIS A 27 -7.21 3.60 -6.38
N SER A 28 -6.49 2.93 -5.49
CA SER A 28 -5.04 2.79 -5.59
C SER A 28 -4.64 1.97 -6.82
N ARG A 29 -3.52 2.32 -7.40
CA ARG A 29 -2.94 1.57 -8.52
C ARG A 29 -1.64 0.93 -8.07
N PHE A 30 -1.44 -0.34 -8.41
CA PHE A 30 -0.33 -1.14 -7.93
C PHE A 30 0.59 -1.53 -9.08
N TYR A 31 1.89 -1.39 -8.87
CA TYR A 31 2.91 -1.63 -9.88
C TYR A 31 4.06 -2.45 -9.29
N GLU A 32 4.52 -3.45 -10.05
CA GLU A 32 5.75 -4.15 -9.70
C GLU A 32 6.94 -3.37 -10.23
N LEU A 33 7.92 -3.14 -9.37
CA LEU A 33 9.16 -2.45 -9.74
C LEU A 33 10.28 -3.45 -10.05
N GLU A 34 11.27 -3.00 -10.79
CA GLU A 34 12.37 -3.85 -11.23
C GLU A 34 13.21 -4.47 -10.10
N ASP A 35 13.18 -3.87 -8.92
CA ASP A 35 13.91 -4.36 -7.74
C ASP A 35 13.11 -5.32 -6.87
N GLY A 36 11.93 -5.72 -7.30
CA GLY A 36 11.07 -6.62 -6.54
C GLY A 36 10.19 -5.92 -5.51
N THR A 37 10.11 -4.60 -5.55
CA THR A 37 9.23 -3.82 -4.66
C THR A 37 7.86 -3.67 -5.32
N MET A 38 6.79 -3.79 -4.51
CA MET A 38 5.45 -3.40 -4.92
C MET A 38 5.27 -1.92 -4.59
N ALA A 39 4.78 -1.14 -5.55
CA ALA A 39 4.50 0.29 -5.36
C ALA A 39 3.03 0.57 -5.62
N ALA A 40 2.43 1.37 -4.76
CA ALA A 40 1.07 1.86 -4.94
C ALA A 40 1.10 3.37 -5.08
N LEU A 41 0.31 3.87 -6.03
CA LEU A 41 0.07 5.31 -6.20
C LEU A 41 -1.38 5.59 -5.83
N VAL A 42 -1.58 6.58 -4.98
CA VAL A 42 -2.91 6.91 -4.48
C VAL A 42 -2.98 8.39 -4.11
N THR A 43 -4.17 8.97 -4.29
CA THR A 43 -4.48 10.30 -3.75
C THR A 43 -5.75 10.13 -2.93
N ALA A 44 -5.66 10.34 -1.61
CA ALA A 44 -6.83 10.22 -0.75
C ALA A 44 -7.73 11.43 -0.91
N SER A 45 -9.02 11.23 -0.62
CA SER A 45 -10.07 12.23 -0.75
C SER A 45 -10.55 12.69 0.63
N PRO A 46 -11.33 13.79 0.72
CA PRO A 46 -11.85 14.24 2.01
C PRO A 46 -12.65 13.19 2.79
N GLU A 47 -13.32 12.24 2.13
CA GLU A 47 -14.05 11.16 2.80
C GLU A 47 -13.13 10.18 3.52
N HIS A 48 -11.81 10.26 3.33
CA HIS A 48 -10.83 9.42 4.00
C HIS A 48 -10.18 10.12 5.21
N GLN A 49 -10.72 11.27 5.60
CA GLN A 49 -10.08 12.05 6.67
C GLN A 49 -10.46 11.57 8.07
N SER A 50 -9.56 11.86 9.03
CA SER A 50 -9.87 11.84 10.46
C SER A 50 -10.05 13.29 10.94
N TYR A 51 -8.96 13.95 11.31
CA TYR A 51 -8.98 15.40 11.50
C TYR A 51 -9.02 16.11 10.15
N PRO A 52 -9.51 17.36 10.09
CA PRO A 52 -9.51 18.11 8.84
C PRO A 52 -8.14 18.09 8.15
N GLN A 53 -8.15 17.78 6.85
CA GLN A 53 -6.98 17.72 5.97
C GLN A 53 -5.99 16.59 6.29
N ARG A 54 -6.39 15.60 7.09
CA ARG A 54 -5.54 14.46 7.44
C ARG A 54 -6.24 13.14 7.16
N VAL A 55 -5.51 12.24 6.51
CA VAL A 55 -6.01 10.90 6.22
C VAL A 55 -6.10 10.09 7.52
N HIS A 56 -7.20 9.36 7.68
CA HIS A 56 -7.44 8.50 8.84
C HIS A 56 -6.36 7.42 8.95
N GLY A 57 -5.89 7.18 10.19
CA GLY A 57 -4.86 6.15 10.43
C GLY A 57 -5.28 4.76 10.00
N GLY A 58 -6.56 4.43 10.11
CA GLY A 58 -7.08 3.16 9.60
C GLY A 58 -7.00 3.06 8.08
N VAL A 59 -7.18 4.18 7.37
CA VAL A 59 -7.03 4.22 5.91
C VAL A 59 -5.57 4.02 5.52
N ILE A 60 -4.65 4.68 6.23
CA ILE A 60 -3.21 4.49 6.02
C ILE A 60 -2.83 3.02 6.23
N THR A 61 -3.36 2.41 7.29
CA THR A 61 -3.14 0.99 7.59
C THR A 61 -3.69 0.10 6.48
N ALA A 62 -4.86 0.40 5.95
CA ALA A 62 -5.44 -0.36 4.83
C ALA A 62 -4.56 -0.29 3.58
N LEU A 63 -4.02 0.88 3.27
CA LEU A 63 -3.09 1.05 2.14
C LEU A 63 -1.83 0.21 2.31
N LEU A 64 -1.25 0.27 3.50
CA LEU A 64 -0.04 -0.51 3.81
C LEU A 64 -0.32 -2.00 3.79
N ASP A 65 -1.43 -2.43 4.39
CA ASP A 65 -1.82 -3.84 4.42
C ASP A 65 -1.95 -4.42 3.01
N GLU A 66 -2.66 -3.73 2.14
CA GLU A 66 -2.84 -4.22 0.77
C GLU A 66 -1.52 -4.21 0.00
N THR A 67 -0.71 -3.18 0.14
CA THR A 67 0.57 -3.09 -0.56
C THR A 67 1.52 -4.20 -0.13
N LEU A 68 1.60 -4.47 1.18
CA LEU A 68 2.42 -5.55 1.71
C LEU A 68 1.90 -6.92 1.26
N GLY A 69 0.58 -7.11 1.29
CA GLY A 69 -0.03 -8.37 0.84
C GLY A 69 0.20 -8.64 -0.63
N ARG A 70 0.18 -7.60 -1.48
CA ARG A 70 0.41 -7.76 -2.91
C ARG A 70 1.88 -8.02 -3.26
N ALA A 71 2.81 -7.71 -2.35
CA ALA A 71 4.23 -7.95 -2.61
C ALA A 71 4.54 -9.42 -2.85
N ILE A 72 3.80 -10.34 -2.22
CA ILE A 72 3.98 -11.78 -2.46
C ILE A 72 3.64 -12.16 -3.90
N ASN A 73 2.73 -11.45 -4.53
CA ASN A 73 2.28 -11.78 -5.88
C ASN A 73 3.34 -11.50 -6.95
N ILE A 74 4.42 -10.79 -6.61
CA ILE A 74 5.54 -10.59 -7.54
C ILE A 74 6.21 -11.94 -7.83
N ALA A 75 6.49 -12.71 -6.79
CA ALA A 75 7.12 -14.03 -6.93
C ALA A 75 6.10 -15.14 -7.12
N GLU A 76 4.89 -14.99 -6.56
CA GLU A 76 3.85 -16.01 -6.54
C GLU A 76 2.51 -15.41 -6.98
N PRO A 77 2.29 -15.20 -8.29
CA PRO A 77 1.10 -14.47 -8.78
C PRO A 77 -0.23 -15.11 -8.43
N GLU A 78 -0.25 -16.42 -8.20
CA GLU A 78 -1.49 -17.14 -7.90
C GLU A 78 -1.76 -17.28 -6.40
N THR A 79 -0.90 -16.75 -5.55
CA THR A 79 -1.04 -16.89 -4.10
C THR A 79 -1.98 -15.82 -3.54
N TRP A 80 -2.97 -16.27 -2.78
CA TRP A 80 -3.85 -15.40 -1.99
C TRP A 80 -3.38 -15.45 -0.55
N ALA A 81 -2.96 -14.31 -0.05
CA ALA A 81 -2.46 -14.22 1.32
C ALA A 81 -3.43 -13.43 2.19
N VAL A 82 -3.55 -13.84 3.44
CA VAL A 82 -4.29 -13.09 4.44
C VAL A 82 -3.32 -12.64 5.51
N THR A 83 -3.54 -11.44 6.04
CA THR A 83 -2.67 -10.86 7.06
C THR A 83 -2.96 -11.49 8.40
N GLY A 84 -1.95 -12.07 9.03
CA GLY A 84 -2.05 -12.60 10.39
C GLY A 84 -1.88 -11.49 11.41
N ASP A 85 -0.89 -10.63 11.21
CA ASP A 85 -0.72 -9.43 12.03
C ASP A 85 -0.01 -8.35 11.22
N ILE A 86 -0.24 -7.10 11.60
CA ILE A 86 0.40 -5.95 10.99
C ILE A 86 0.70 -4.93 12.09
N SER A 87 1.90 -4.36 12.04
CA SER A 87 2.31 -3.29 12.93
C SER A 87 2.61 -2.05 12.10
N VAL A 88 2.00 -0.93 12.45
CA VAL A 88 2.15 0.34 11.72
C VAL A 88 2.69 1.40 12.66
N ARG A 89 3.67 2.14 12.19
CA ARG A 89 4.21 3.28 12.91
C ARG A 89 3.90 4.55 12.14
N PHE A 90 3.20 5.47 12.76
CA PHE A 90 2.81 6.76 12.18
C PHE A 90 3.83 7.80 12.58
N LYS A 91 4.53 8.36 11.60
CA LYS A 91 5.64 9.31 11.85
C LYS A 91 5.27 10.75 11.55
N LYS A 92 4.44 10.97 10.53
CA LYS A 92 4.04 12.30 10.08
C LYS A 92 2.58 12.28 9.66
N PRO A 93 1.86 13.41 9.78
CA PRO A 93 0.51 13.50 9.25
C PRO A 93 0.50 13.29 7.74
N VAL A 94 -0.55 12.64 7.24
CA VAL A 94 -0.71 12.36 5.81
C VAL A 94 -1.86 13.23 5.30
N PRO A 95 -1.60 14.16 4.35
CA PRO A 95 -2.66 14.98 3.78
C PRO A 95 -3.46 14.23 2.74
N TYR A 96 -4.73 14.57 2.56
CA TYR A 96 -5.46 14.15 1.38
C TYR A 96 -5.26 15.18 0.26
N GLY A 97 -5.60 14.79 -0.98
CA GLY A 97 -5.49 15.68 -2.14
C GLY A 97 -4.12 15.73 -2.77
N GLU A 98 -3.13 15.06 -2.21
CA GLU A 98 -1.78 15.00 -2.76
C GLU A 98 -1.41 13.56 -3.11
N PRO A 99 -0.60 13.36 -4.17
CA PRO A 99 -0.14 12.01 -4.51
C PRO A 99 0.69 11.39 -3.40
N LEU A 100 0.38 10.14 -3.08
CA LEU A 100 1.11 9.35 -2.09
C LEU A 100 1.73 8.14 -2.77
N LEU A 101 2.91 7.75 -2.32
CA LEU A 101 3.58 6.54 -2.76
C LEU A 101 3.65 5.58 -1.59
N VAL A 102 3.13 4.36 -1.78
CA VAL A 102 3.22 3.30 -0.78
C VAL A 102 4.07 2.17 -1.37
N THR A 103 5.02 1.69 -0.60
CA THR A 103 5.90 0.61 -1.05
C THR A 103 5.80 -0.58 -0.12
N GLY A 104 6.07 -1.77 -0.67
CA GLY A 104 6.12 -2.98 0.11
C GLY A 104 7.03 -4.00 -0.54
N ARG A 105 7.74 -4.78 0.29
CA ARG A 105 8.59 -5.85 -0.19
C ARG A 105 8.58 -7.02 0.78
N ILE A 106 8.80 -8.21 0.26
CA ILE A 106 8.92 -9.41 1.08
C ILE A 106 10.30 -9.44 1.69
N THR A 107 10.38 -9.62 3.01
CA THR A 107 11.65 -9.73 3.74
C THR A 107 11.99 -11.17 4.05
N ARG A 108 10.98 -12.03 4.18
CA ARG A 108 11.15 -13.46 4.44
C ARG A 108 9.98 -14.22 3.86
N ASN A 109 10.27 -15.26 3.11
CA ASN A 109 9.25 -16.10 2.50
C ASN A 109 9.54 -17.56 2.86
N THR A 110 8.66 -18.16 3.66
CA THR A 110 8.68 -19.58 3.96
C THR A 110 7.44 -20.23 3.38
N ARG A 111 7.35 -21.55 3.45
CA ARG A 111 6.25 -22.31 2.86
C ARG A 111 4.86 -21.86 3.35
N LEU A 112 4.74 -21.51 4.63
CA LEU A 112 3.45 -21.22 5.26
C LEU A 112 3.27 -19.76 5.64
N ILE A 113 4.37 -19.04 5.82
CA ILE A 113 4.37 -17.67 6.33
C ILE A 113 5.35 -16.84 5.56
N PHE A 114 4.98 -15.62 5.22
CA PHE A 114 5.93 -14.65 4.72
C PHE A 114 5.84 -13.36 5.53
N ASN A 115 6.96 -12.65 5.57
CA ASN A 115 7.06 -11.36 6.22
C ASN A 115 7.27 -10.29 5.16
N ALA A 116 6.69 -9.13 5.39
CA ALA A 116 6.82 -7.99 4.48
C ALA A 116 7.00 -6.71 5.27
N GLU A 117 7.66 -5.75 4.65
CA GLU A 117 7.80 -4.41 5.22
C GLU A 117 7.58 -3.36 4.15
N GLY A 118 7.21 -2.17 4.57
CA GLY A 118 7.00 -1.09 3.63
C GLY A 118 6.79 0.25 4.30
N GLY A 119 6.51 1.25 3.47
CA GLY A 119 6.31 2.60 3.94
C GLY A 119 5.39 3.41 3.04
N LEU A 120 4.90 4.50 3.60
CA LEU A 120 4.10 5.48 2.89
C LEU A 120 4.87 6.78 2.82
N TYR A 121 5.04 7.30 1.60
CA TYR A 121 5.80 8.52 1.32
C TYR A 121 4.89 9.62 0.81
N LEU A 122 5.09 10.83 1.33
CA LEU A 122 4.40 12.03 0.87
C LEU A 122 4.95 12.48 -0.48
N SER A 123 4.27 13.43 -1.11
CA SER A 123 4.67 13.93 -2.43
C SER A 123 6.06 14.58 -2.43
N ASP A 124 6.51 15.08 -1.28
CA ASP A 124 7.86 15.67 -1.14
C ASP A 124 8.95 14.63 -0.81
N GLY A 125 8.60 13.33 -0.75
CA GLY A 125 9.52 12.26 -0.43
C GLY A 125 9.64 11.93 1.05
N THR A 126 8.94 12.64 1.93
CA THR A 126 8.97 12.38 3.36
C THR A 126 8.33 11.03 3.68
N LEU A 127 9.02 10.21 4.46
CA LEU A 127 8.46 8.96 4.98
C LEU A 127 7.51 9.25 6.13
N ALA A 128 6.22 9.04 5.91
CA ALA A 128 5.17 9.41 6.86
C ALA A 128 4.70 8.24 7.73
N ALA A 129 4.81 7.01 7.23
CA ALA A 129 4.44 5.82 8.00
C ALA A 129 5.23 4.62 7.53
N THR A 130 5.44 3.66 8.43
CA THR A 130 6.08 2.38 8.11
C THR A 130 5.22 1.24 8.62
N ALA A 131 5.39 0.06 8.04
CA ALA A 131 4.65 -1.12 8.46
C ALA A 131 5.49 -2.38 8.31
N GLN A 132 5.17 -3.35 9.16
CA GLN A 132 5.68 -4.72 9.08
C GLN A 132 4.49 -5.65 9.24
N ALA A 133 4.41 -6.67 8.40
CA ALA A 133 3.30 -7.61 8.41
C ALA A 133 3.77 -9.05 8.27
N ARG A 134 2.88 -9.94 8.64
CA ARG A 134 3.13 -11.37 8.63
C ARG A 134 1.91 -12.14 8.18
#